data_3d8415f12742bd018123cdde320bcfc8
#
_entry.id   3d8415f12742bd018123cdde320bcfc8
#
_cell.length_a   1.000
_cell.length_b   1.000
_cell.length_c   1.000
_cell.angle_alpha   90.00
_cell.angle_beta   90.00
_cell.angle_gamma   90.00
#
_symmetry.space_group_name_H-M   'P 1'
#
loop_
_entity.id
_entity.type
_entity.pdbx_description
1 polymer ?
#
loop_
_entity_poly.entity_id
_entity_poly.type
_entity_poly.pdbx_seq_one_letter_code
_entity_poly.pdbx_strand_id
1 'polypeptide(L)'
;MLTTLKNAFKIKEIRQKILFTLGMLVVIRIGSQLPVPGVDTKFFSQWFAQQTGGAFSFFDAITGGSFLNMSILALNINPYITSSIIMQLLTIAIPKLEEMQRDGEDGRKKMVAITRYVTVALALIQSTAMAIGFGRQGYLIEFNALNVITTITALTAGSAFLMWVGERITEKGIGNGISIVLVINIISRLPQDLSNLFEQFVFGKAPATAILAVVIIFAIIIAMVVLVIILNDGVRKIPVQYAKLSLIHISEPTRLRCIS
;
A
#
# COMPACT_ATOMS: atom_id res chain seq x y z
N MET A 1 -13.26 23.10 -6.49
CA MET A 1 -12.40 22.24 -5.66
C MET A 1 -11.69 22.98 -4.55
N LEU A 2 -10.98 24.10 -4.79
CA LEU A 2 -10.28 24.87 -3.73
C LEU A 2 -11.23 25.45 -2.65
N THR A 3 -12.43 25.90 -3.05
CA THR A 3 -13.46 26.37 -2.11
C THR A 3 -14.00 25.26 -1.20
N THR A 4 -14.15 24.04 -1.73
CA THR A 4 -14.59 22.86 -0.98
C THR A 4 -13.52 22.44 0.05
N LEU A 5 -12.25 22.43 -0.33
CA LEU A 5 -11.12 22.19 0.57
C LEU A 5 -11.06 23.26 1.68
N LYS A 6 -11.18 24.54 1.34
CA LYS A 6 -11.20 25.64 2.31
C LYS A 6 -12.36 25.51 3.30
N ASN A 7 -13.52 25.08 2.84
CA ASN A 7 -14.70 24.86 3.68
C ASN A 7 -14.54 23.60 4.58
N ALA A 8 -13.91 22.54 4.08
CA ALA A 8 -13.59 21.35 4.87
C ALA A 8 -12.67 21.69 6.08
N PHE A 9 -11.67 22.57 5.88
CA PHE A 9 -10.80 23.02 6.98
C PHE A 9 -11.50 23.91 8.01
N LYS A 10 -12.66 24.51 7.70
CA LYS A 10 -13.44 25.28 8.66
C LYS A 10 -14.20 24.41 9.66
N ILE A 11 -14.52 23.17 9.30
CA ILE A 11 -15.23 22.23 10.16
C ILE A 11 -14.22 21.59 11.12
N LYS A 12 -14.38 21.81 12.43
CA LYS A 12 -13.45 21.36 13.46
C LYS A 12 -13.16 19.86 13.42
N GLU A 13 -14.20 19.05 13.22
CA GLU A 13 -14.06 17.57 13.17
C GLU A 13 -13.21 17.11 11.98
N ILE A 14 -13.48 17.64 10.78
CA ILE A 14 -12.73 17.29 9.57
C ILE A 14 -11.28 17.74 9.69
N ARG A 15 -11.05 18.96 10.21
CA ARG A 15 -9.70 19.47 10.46
C ARG A 15 -8.91 18.58 11.42
N GLN A 16 -9.53 18.14 12.51
CA GLN A 16 -8.88 17.22 13.46
C GLN A 16 -8.50 15.89 12.82
N LYS A 17 -9.38 15.32 12.03
CA LYS A 17 -9.11 14.07 11.29
C LYS A 17 -7.97 14.23 10.28
N ILE A 18 -7.95 15.35 9.53
CA ILE A 18 -6.86 15.66 8.58
C ILE A 18 -5.53 15.80 9.32
N LEU A 19 -5.49 16.62 10.38
CA LEU A 19 -4.26 16.85 11.16
C LEU A 19 -3.75 15.57 11.82
N PHE A 20 -4.64 14.73 12.33
CA PHE A 20 -4.29 13.43 12.89
C PHE A 20 -3.67 12.52 11.83
N THR A 21 -4.30 12.42 10.66
CA THR A 21 -3.77 11.63 9.54
C THR A 21 -2.39 12.13 9.12
N LEU A 22 -2.22 13.44 8.89
CA LEU A 22 -0.93 14.03 8.54
C LEU A 22 0.14 13.78 9.61
N GLY A 23 -0.20 13.92 10.89
CA GLY A 23 0.71 13.63 12.00
C GLY A 23 1.18 12.17 11.99
N MET A 24 0.28 11.22 11.76
CA MET A 24 0.63 9.80 11.64
C MET A 24 1.51 9.52 10.42
N LEU A 25 1.27 10.19 9.29
CA LEU A 25 2.12 10.07 8.10
C LEU A 25 3.55 10.57 8.35
N VAL A 26 3.71 11.67 9.09
CA VAL A 26 5.03 12.17 9.50
C VAL A 26 5.74 11.13 10.38
N VAL A 27 5.05 10.52 11.34
CA VAL A 27 5.62 9.47 12.20
C VAL A 27 6.10 8.28 11.37
N ILE A 28 5.31 7.83 10.40
CA ILE A 28 5.70 6.76 9.47
C ILE A 28 6.97 7.15 8.71
N ARG A 29 7.06 8.37 8.20
CA ARG A 29 8.23 8.84 7.44
C ARG A 29 9.49 8.94 8.30
N ILE A 30 9.38 9.37 9.55
CA ILE A 30 10.50 9.35 10.49
C ILE A 30 10.94 7.90 10.75
N GLY A 31 9.99 7.00 11.02
CA GLY A 31 10.29 5.58 11.25
C GLY A 31 10.95 4.90 10.05
N SER A 32 10.61 5.29 8.82
CA SER A 32 11.22 4.75 7.59
C SER A 32 12.69 5.16 7.39
N GLN A 33 13.18 6.15 8.11
CA GLN A 33 14.56 6.60 8.09
C GLN A 33 15.42 6.02 9.23
N LEU A 34 14.79 5.36 10.21
CA LEU A 34 15.50 4.75 11.35
C LEU A 34 16.04 3.38 10.94
N PRO A 35 17.36 3.20 10.81
CA PRO A 35 17.92 1.91 10.44
C PRO A 35 17.78 0.90 11.57
N VAL A 36 17.71 -0.38 11.20
CA VAL A 36 17.73 -1.49 12.18
C VAL A 36 19.12 -1.55 12.82
N PRO A 37 19.21 -1.62 14.16
CA PRO A 37 20.48 -1.77 14.85
C PRO A 37 21.22 -3.04 14.41
N GLY A 38 22.53 -2.94 14.16
CA GLY A 38 23.37 -4.09 13.79
C GLY A 38 23.44 -4.39 12.29
N VAL A 39 22.83 -3.57 11.42
CA VAL A 39 22.91 -3.69 9.96
C VAL A 39 23.79 -2.61 9.37
N ASP A 40 24.71 -2.97 8.46
CA ASP A 40 25.50 -2.01 7.69
C ASP A 40 24.70 -1.52 6.48
N THR A 41 24.04 -0.38 6.68
CA THR A 41 23.18 0.25 5.64
C THR A 41 23.95 0.69 4.40
N LYS A 42 25.25 1.06 4.54
CA LYS A 42 26.08 1.50 3.41
C LYS A 42 26.43 0.32 2.50
N PHE A 43 26.84 -0.78 3.10
CA PHE A 43 27.16 -2.00 2.35
C PHE A 43 25.90 -2.57 1.67
N PHE A 44 24.77 -2.57 2.38
CA PHE A 44 23.49 -3.00 1.82
C PHE A 44 23.03 -2.13 0.64
N SER A 45 23.15 -0.81 0.73
CA SER A 45 22.78 0.09 -0.36
C SER A 45 23.66 -0.06 -1.59
N GLN A 46 24.96 -0.30 -1.43
CA GLN A 46 25.89 -0.58 -2.53
C GLN A 46 25.56 -1.88 -3.26
N TRP A 47 25.29 -2.94 -2.50
CA TRP A 47 24.84 -4.21 -3.09
C TRP A 47 23.53 -4.04 -3.85
N PHE A 48 22.58 -3.34 -3.26
CA PHE A 48 21.29 -3.08 -3.88
C PHE A 48 21.43 -2.30 -5.19
N ALA A 49 22.32 -1.33 -5.25
CA ALA A 49 22.61 -0.57 -6.46
C ALA A 49 23.19 -1.44 -7.60
N GLN A 50 23.89 -2.54 -7.28
CA GLN A 50 24.39 -3.49 -8.27
C GLN A 50 23.30 -4.44 -8.78
N GLN A 51 22.22 -4.64 -8.02
CA GLN A 51 21.07 -5.47 -8.37
C GLN A 51 19.95 -4.68 -9.07
N THR A 52 20.24 -3.47 -9.58
CA THR A 52 19.28 -2.60 -10.28
C THR A 52 18.67 -3.31 -11.47
N GLY A 53 17.37 -3.60 -11.40
CA GLY A 53 16.58 -4.20 -12.50
C GLY A 53 15.73 -5.40 -12.11
N GLY A 54 15.70 -5.81 -10.84
CA GLY A 54 14.95 -6.98 -10.37
C GLY A 54 13.76 -6.68 -9.46
N ALA A 55 13.19 -7.74 -8.91
CA ALA A 55 12.08 -7.70 -7.95
C ALA A 55 12.36 -6.82 -6.71
N PHE A 56 13.63 -6.65 -6.33
CA PHE A 56 14.04 -5.84 -5.19
C PHE A 56 13.79 -4.35 -5.39
N SER A 57 14.02 -3.79 -6.58
CA SER A 57 13.75 -2.37 -6.85
C SER A 57 12.25 -2.08 -6.82
N PHE A 58 11.42 -3.02 -7.30
CA PHE A 58 9.96 -2.92 -7.19
C PHE A 58 9.50 -2.99 -5.74
N PHE A 59 10.07 -3.90 -4.95
CA PHE A 59 9.77 -4.01 -3.53
C PHE A 59 10.13 -2.71 -2.77
N ASP A 60 11.30 -2.14 -3.06
CA ASP A 60 11.75 -0.90 -2.46
C ASP A 60 10.88 0.30 -2.87
N ALA A 61 10.40 0.35 -4.11
CA ALA A 61 9.45 1.37 -4.55
C ALA A 61 8.13 1.33 -3.75
N ILE A 62 7.59 0.14 -3.46
CA ILE A 62 6.38 -0.03 -2.65
C ILE A 62 6.64 0.34 -1.18
N THR A 63 7.83 0.05 -0.66
CA THR A 63 8.20 0.36 0.72
C THR A 63 8.63 1.81 0.93
N GLY A 64 8.74 2.59 -0.16
CA GLY A 64 9.09 4.00 -0.10
C GLY A 64 10.53 4.27 0.33
N GLY A 65 11.48 3.40 -0.03
CA GLY A 65 12.88 3.49 0.35
C GLY A 65 13.22 2.92 1.73
N SER A 66 12.22 2.43 2.46
CA SER A 66 12.44 1.84 3.79
C SER A 66 13.25 0.54 3.73
N PHE A 67 13.12 -0.21 2.64
CA PHE A 67 13.86 -1.44 2.41
C PHE A 67 15.34 -1.14 2.09
N LEU A 68 15.60 -0.20 1.19
CA LEU A 68 16.96 0.22 0.82
C LEU A 68 17.75 0.73 2.04
N ASN A 69 17.09 1.45 2.92
CA ASN A 69 17.67 1.96 4.16
C ASN A 69 17.75 0.91 5.28
N MET A 70 17.30 -0.35 5.04
CA MET A 70 17.14 -1.36 6.08
C MET A 70 16.56 -0.79 7.36
N SER A 71 15.47 -0.02 7.21
CA SER A 71 14.81 0.62 8.34
C SER A 71 14.01 -0.37 9.16
N ILE A 72 13.65 0.01 10.38
CA ILE A 72 12.73 -0.74 11.24
C ILE A 72 11.41 -1.04 10.53
N LEU A 73 10.99 -0.17 9.60
CA LEU A 73 9.78 -0.32 8.80
C LEU A 73 10.01 -1.02 7.44
N ALA A 74 11.13 -1.70 7.23
CA ALA A 74 11.50 -2.31 5.95
C ALA A 74 10.49 -3.38 5.47
N LEU A 75 9.85 -4.14 6.36
CA LEU A 75 8.77 -5.07 6.02
C LEU A 75 7.49 -4.37 5.56
N ASN A 76 7.37 -3.07 5.87
CA ASN A 76 6.19 -2.27 5.58
C ASN A 76 4.90 -2.92 6.16
N ILE A 77 3.75 -2.67 5.53
CA ILE A 77 2.45 -3.22 5.88
C ILE A 77 2.14 -4.56 5.18
N ASN A 78 3.11 -5.10 4.42
CA ASN A 78 2.95 -6.33 3.63
C ASN A 78 2.46 -7.54 4.44
N PRO A 79 2.99 -7.84 5.65
CA PRO A 79 2.48 -8.95 6.45
C PRO A 79 1.00 -8.82 6.77
N TYR A 80 0.52 -7.59 6.99
CA TYR A 80 -0.89 -7.34 7.27
C TYR A 80 -1.78 -7.53 6.03
N ILE A 81 -1.34 -7.06 4.86
CA ILE A 81 -2.08 -7.26 3.61
C ILE A 81 -2.21 -8.74 3.31
N THR A 82 -1.11 -9.47 3.38
CA THR A 82 -1.10 -10.94 3.19
C THR A 82 -2.01 -11.65 4.18
N SER A 83 -1.92 -11.28 5.46
CA SER A 83 -2.80 -11.82 6.52
C SER A 83 -4.27 -11.55 6.24
N SER A 84 -4.62 -10.34 5.81
CA SER A 84 -6.00 -9.97 5.49
C SER A 84 -6.55 -10.78 4.31
N ILE A 85 -5.75 -11.01 3.27
CA ILE A 85 -6.12 -11.84 2.12
C ILE A 85 -6.30 -13.31 2.57
N ILE A 86 -5.35 -13.84 3.34
CA ILE A 86 -5.45 -15.21 3.90
C ILE A 86 -6.73 -15.36 4.71
N MET A 87 -7.03 -14.41 5.58
CA MET A 87 -8.26 -14.46 6.40
C MET A 87 -9.54 -14.39 5.55
N GLN A 88 -9.56 -13.57 4.49
CA GLN A 88 -10.68 -13.52 3.56
C GLN A 88 -10.90 -14.86 2.84
N LEU A 89 -9.83 -15.52 2.43
CA LEU A 89 -9.92 -16.85 1.80
C LEU A 89 -10.33 -17.93 2.80
N LEU A 90 -9.81 -17.88 4.03
CA LEU A 90 -10.18 -18.81 5.08
C LEU A 90 -11.64 -18.68 5.52
N THR A 91 -12.25 -17.50 5.44
CA THR A 91 -13.68 -17.32 5.73
C THR A 91 -14.58 -18.04 4.74
N ILE A 92 -14.12 -18.23 3.49
CA ILE A 92 -14.85 -19.01 2.50
C ILE A 92 -14.67 -20.52 2.75
N ALA A 93 -13.47 -20.93 3.23
CA ALA A 93 -13.13 -22.35 3.40
C ALA A 93 -13.59 -22.94 4.74
N ILE A 94 -13.69 -22.13 5.79
CA ILE A 94 -13.99 -22.58 7.16
C ILE A 94 -15.34 -22.02 7.61
N PRO A 95 -16.38 -22.88 7.75
CA PRO A 95 -17.75 -22.45 8.13
C PRO A 95 -17.81 -21.65 9.44
N LYS A 96 -16.97 -22.00 10.42
CA LYS A 96 -16.90 -21.29 11.70
C LYS A 96 -16.44 -19.82 11.57
N LEU A 97 -15.55 -19.52 10.62
CA LEU A 97 -15.12 -18.15 10.33
C LEU A 97 -16.18 -17.39 9.54
N GLU A 98 -16.92 -18.09 8.66
CA GLU A 98 -18.06 -17.52 7.94
C GLU A 98 -19.17 -17.11 8.92
N GLU A 99 -19.52 -17.96 9.89
CA GLU A 99 -20.48 -17.64 10.97
C GLU A 99 -20.03 -16.40 11.75
N MET A 100 -18.74 -16.33 12.15
CA MET A 100 -18.20 -15.17 12.85
C MET A 100 -18.29 -13.89 11.99
N GLN A 101 -18.15 -13.97 10.68
CA GLN A 101 -18.30 -12.82 9.79
C GLN A 101 -19.77 -12.36 9.70
N ARG A 102 -20.73 -13.28 9.84
CA ARG A 102 -22.18 -12.99 9.85
C ARG A 102 -22.68 -12.47 11.20
N ASP A 103 -21.96 -12.71 12.30
CA ASP A 103 -22.31 -12.30 13.66
C ASP A 103 -22.29 -10.76 13.90
N GLY A 104 -22.19 -9.94 12.86
CA GLY A 104 -22.24 -8.48 12.96
C GLY A 104 -20.98 -7.86 13.56
N GLU A 105 -21.12 -6.85 14.44
CA GLU A 105 -19.97 -6.08 14.95
C GLU A 105 -19.03 -6.91 15.85
N ASP A 106 -19.56 -7.80 16.66
CA ASP A 106 -18.75 -8.60 17.59
C ASP A 106 -17.94 -9.66 16.86
N GLY A 107 -18.53 -10.30 15.86
CA GLY A 107 -17.80 -11.20 14.97
C GLY A 107 -16.71 -10.50 14.20
N ARG A 108 -16.99 -9.29 13.69
CA ARG A 108 -15.99 -8.48 12.99
C ARG A 108 -14.81 -8.09 13.89
N LYS A 109 -15.05 -7.72 15.14
CA LYS A 109 -13.97 -7.42 16.11
C LYS A 109 -13.08 -8.65 16.36
N LYS A 110 -13.68 -9.85 16.48
CA LYS A 110 -12.93 -11.11 16.62
C LYS A 110 -12.09 -11.42 15.39
N MET A 111 -12.65 -11.23 14.19
CA MET A 111 -11.92 -11.41 12.92
C MET A 111 -10.71 -10.48 12.82
N VAL A 112 -10.86 -9.20 13.16
CA VAL A 112 -9.76 -8.25 13.19
C VAL A 112 -8.69 -8.69 14.19
N ALA A 113 -9.05 -9.17 15.37
CA ALA A 113 -8.09 -9.67 16.35
C ALA A 113 -7.31 -10.88 15.84
N ILE A 114 -7.96 -11.85 15.20
CA ILE A 114 -7.30 -13.00 14.57
C ILE A 114 -6.33 -12.53 13.46
N THR A 115 -6.78 -11.60 12.60
CA THR A 115 -5.93 -11.03 11.55
C THR A 115 -4.66 -10.39 12.13
N ARG A 116 -4.75 -9.68 13.26
CA ARG A 116 -3.57 -9.12 13.94
C ARG A 116 -2.60 -10.20 14.40
N TYR A 117 -3.07 -11.29 15.00
CA TYR A 117 -2.21 -12.41 15.41
C TYR A 117 -1.51 -13.06 14.22
N VAL A 118 -2.25 -13.32 13.14
CA VAL A 118 -1.70 -13.87 11.91
C VAL A 118 -0.68 -12.91 11.29
N THR A 119 -0.93 -11.60 11.33
CA THR A 119 0.01 -10.57 10.86
C THR A 119 1.33 -10.63 11.60
N VAL A 120 1.30 -10.68 12.94
CA VAL A 120 2.53 -10.75 13.75
C VAL A 120 3.28 -12.05 13.50
N ALA A 121 2.58 -13.18 13.38
CA ALA A 121 3.21 -14.46 13.04
C ALA A 121 3.88 -14.43 11.66
N LEU A 122 3.21 -13.88 10.63
CA LEU A 122 3.79 -13.71 9.30
C LEU A 122 4.96 -12.73 9.30
N ALA A 123 4.86 -11.62 10.04
CA ALA A 123 5.95 -10.66 10.19
C ALA A 123 7.17 -11.31 10.82
N LEU A 124 6.98 -12.16 11.82
CA LEU A 124 8.05 -12.90 12.48
C LEU A 124 8.73 -13.91 11.54
N ILE A 125 7.96 -14.63 10.72
CA ILE A 125 8.51 -15.54 9.71
C ILE A 125 9.32 -14.76 8.65
N GLN A 126 8.77 -13.67 8.13
CA GLN A 126 9.41 -12.85 7.10
C GLN A 126 10.66 -12.16 7.63
N SER A 127 10.62 -11.58 8.85
CA SER A 127 11.79 -10.97 9.47
C SER A 127 12.88 -11.97 9.76
N THR A 128 12.54 -13.20 10.15
CA THR A 128 13.50 -14.29 10.36
C THR A 128 14.18 -14.66 9.05
N ALA A 129 13.42 -14.83 7.98
CA ALA A 129 13.95 -15.13 6.65
C ALA A 129 14.89 -14.02 6.16
N MET A 130 14.52 -12.74 6.35
CA MET A 130 15.38 -11.60 6.00
C MET A 130 16.63 -11.54 6.85
N ALA A 131 16.54 -11.65 8.17
CA ALA A 131 17.68 -11.56 9.07
C ALA A 131 18.71 -12.67 8.81
N ILE A 132 18.27 -13.90 8.58
CA ILE A 132 19.16 -15.02 8.24
C ILE A 132 19.72 -14.85 6.82
N GLY A 133 18.88 -14.50 5.84
CA GLY A 133 19.27 -14.32 4.45
C GLY A 133 20.34 -13.24 4.30
N PHE A 134 20.14 -12.09 4.89
CA PHE A 134 21.09 -10.97 4.85
C PHE A 134 22.29 -11.18 5.77
N GLY A 135 22.08 -11.84 6.91
CA GLY A 135 23.19 -12.18 7.81
C GLY A 135 24.23 -13.11 7.16
N ARG A 136 23.78 -14.11 6.39
CA ARG A 136 24.69 -15.02 5.65
C ARG A 136 25.44 -14.33 4.50
N GLN A 137 24.92 -13.25 3.98
CA GLN A 137 25.54 -12.44 2.91
C GLN A 137 26.48 -11.36 3.45
N GLY A 138 26.63 -11.25 4.78
CA GLY A 138 27.56 -10.31 5.41
C GLY A 138 27.03 -8.87 5.56
N TYR A 139 25.70 -8.66 5.47
CA TYR A 139 25.12 -7.33 5.65
C TYR A 139 24.84 -6.96 7.11
N LEU A 140 25.00 -7.93 8.04
CA LEU A 140 25.06 -7.66 9.47
C LEU A 140 26.53 -7.37 9.84
N ILE A 141 26.75 -6.34 10.67
CA ILE A 141 28.07 -5.92 11.15
C ILE A 141 28.80 -7.13 11.80
N GLU A 142 28.06 -7.91 12.58
CA GLU A 142 28.51 -9.19 13.12
C GLU A 142 27.34 -10.18 13.02
N PHE A 143 27.60 -11.35 12.41
CA PHE A 143 26.62 -12.43 12.36
C PHE A 143 26.62 -13.18 13.70
N ASN A 144 26.08 -12.55 14.73
CA ASN A 144 25.91 -13.11 16.06
C ASN A 144 24.41 -13.35 16.35
N ALA A 145 24.11 -14.34 17.18
CA ALA A 145 22.74 -14.67 17.56
C ALA A 145 21.97 -13.44 18.12
N LEU A 146 22.66 -12.57 18.87
CA LEU A 146 22.09 -11.37 19.43
C LEU A 146 21.68 -10.38 18.34
N ASN A 147 22.52 -10.12 17.35
CA ASN A 147 22.21 -9.20 16.24
C ASN A 147 21.08 -9.74 15.35
N VAL A 148 21.03 -11.05 15.12
CA VAL A 148 19.94 -11.69 14.38
C VAL A 148 18.61 -11.53 15.13
N ILE A 149 18.57 -11.81 16.44
CA ILE A 149 17.37 -11.65 17.26
C ILE A 149 16.93 -10.19 17.32
N THR A 150 17.87 -9.25 17.47
CA THR A 150 17.57 -7.81 17.48
C THR A 150 16.97 -7.36 16.14
N THR A 151 17.50 -7.83 15.01
CA THR A 151 16.97 -7.53 13.68
C THR A 151 15.54 -8.09 13.51
N ILE A 152 15.31 -9.36 13.92
CA ILE A 152 14.00 -10.00 13.84
C ILE A 152 12.98 -9.23 14.68
N THR A 153 13.32 -8.91 15.93
CA THR A 153 12.42 -8.19 16.83
C THR A 153 12.14 -6.79 16.35
N ALA A 154 13.14 -6.05 15.85
CA ALA A 154 12.99 -4.70 15.33
C ALA A 154 12.09 -4.67 14.10
N LEU A 155 12.30 -5.55 13.12
CA LEU A 155 11.46 -5.63 11.91
C LEU A 155 10.02 -6.06 12.21
N THR A 156 9.84 -7.05 13.11
CA THR A 156 8.51 -7.50 13.54
C THR A 156 7.76 -6.40 14.28
N ALA A 157 8.43 -5.71 15.19
CA ALA A 157 7.87 -4.58 15.92
C ALA A 157 7.49 -3.43 14.99
N GLY A 158 8.33 -3.13 14.00
CA GLY A 158 8.06 -2.10 13.00
C GLY A 158 6.82 -2.40 12.16
N SER A 159 6.65 -3.64 11.69
CA SER A 159 5.47 -4.07 10.96
C SER A 159 4.20 -4.04 11.83
N ALA A 160 4.28 -4.49 13.08
CA ALA A 160 3.16 -4.41 14.03
C ALA A 160 2.79 -2.95 14.34
N PHE A 161 3.77 -2.07 14.44
CA PHE A 161 3.56 -0.64 14.62
C PHE A 161 2.85 -0.02 13.42
N LEU A 162 3.26 -0.33 12.18
CA LEU A 162 2.59 0.15 10.97
C LEU A 162 1.15 -0.33 10.87
N MET A 163 0.89 -1.59 11.21
CA MET A 163 -0.47 -2.13 11.30
C MET A 163 -1.31 -1.30 12.27
N TRP A 164 -0.80 -1.06 13.49
CA TRP A 164 -1.49 -0.25 14.49
C TRP A 164 -1.75 1.19 14.01
N VAL A 165 -0.77 1.82 13.37
CA VAL A 165 -0.93 3.18 12.80
C VAL A 165 -2.01 3.18 11.73
N GLY A 166 -2.01 2.21 10.81
CA GLY A 166 -3.02 2.08 9.76
C GLY A 166 -4.44 1.94 10.32
N GLU A 167 -4.61 1.12 11.36
CA GLU A 167 -5.89 0.98 12.06
C GLU A 167 -6.31 2.28 12.74
N ARG A 168 -5.40 2.98 13.42
CA ARG A 168 -5.68 4.27 14.05
C ARG A 168 -6.06 5.36 13.07
N ILE A 169 -5.45 5.39 11.88
CA ILE A 169 -5.86 6.29 10.81
C ILE A 169 -7.27 5.95 10.34
N THR A 170 -7.62 4.67 10.21
CA THR A 170 -8.95 4.22 9.81
C THR A 170 -10.02 4.61 10.85
N GLU A 171 -9.70 4.48 12.15
CA GLU A 171 -10.65 4.80 13.24
C GLU A 171 -10.82 6.32 13.45
N LYS A 172 -9.73 7.08 13.47
CA LYS A 172 -9.72 8.48 13.90
C LYS A 172 -9.36 9.48 12.80
N GLY A 173 -8.86 9.00 11.67
CA GLY A 173 -8.44 9.79 10.53
C GLY A 173 -9.47 9.85 9.41
N ILE A 174 -8.99 9.92 8.18
CA ILE A 174 -9.78 9.98 6.95
C ILE A 174 -9.53 8.72 6.15
N GLY A 175 -10.60 8.07 5.70
CA GLY A 175 -10.54 6.95 4.75
C GLY A 175 -9.90 5.68 5.31
N ASN A 176 -9.40 4.82 4.43
CA ASN A 176 -8.73 3.57 4.81
C ASN A 176 -7.25 3.85 5.12
N GLY A 177 -6.87 3.76 6.40
CA GLY A 177 -5.52 4.06 6.85
C GLY A 177 -4.44 3.19 6.22
N ILE A 178 -4.73 1.91 5.95
CA ILE A 178 -3.79 0.98 5.32
C ILE A 178 -3.45 1.43 3.89
N SER A 179 -4.48 1.80 3.12
CA SER A 179 -4.31 2.33 1.77
C SER A 179 -3.53 3.65 1.77
N ILE A 180 -3.79 4.52 2.75
CA ILE A 180 -3.07 5.80 2.89
C ILE A 180 -1.60 5.57 3.21
N VAL A 181 -1.27 4.60 4.08
CA VAL A 181 0.13 4.23 4.38
C VAL A 181 0.85 3.75 3.12
N LEU A 182 0.21 2.91 2.29
CA LEU A 182 0.79 2.47 1.02
C LEU A 182 1.01 3.63 0.06
N VAL A 183 0.00 4.46 -0.12
CA VAL A 183 0.06 5.62 -1.03
C VAL A 183 1.19 6.57 -0.65
N ILE A 184 1.34 6.92 0.65
CA ILE A 184 2.40 7.83 1.09
C ILE A 184 3.79 7.23 0.90
N ASN A 185 3.94 5.92 1.09
CA ASN A 185 5.20 5.25 0.85
C ASN A 185 5.60 5.32 -0.63
N ILE A 186 4.68 5.02 -1.54
CA ILE A 186 4.93 5.12 -2.99
C ILE A 186 5.22 6.56 -3.41
N ILE A 187 4.36 7.51 -3.00
CA ILE A 187 4.52 8.93 -3.38
C ILE A 187 5.84 9.51 -2.90
N SER A 188 6.29 9.11 -1.72
CA SER A 188 7.53 9.63 -1.14
C SER A 188 8.79 9.28 -1.95
N ARG A 189 8.74 8.24 -2.76
CA ARG A 189 9.84 7.83 -3.64
C ARG A 189 9.78 8.49 -5.02
N LEU A 190 8.62 8.94 -5.44
CA LEU A 190 8.42 9.55 -6.76
C LEU A 190 9.44 10.65 -7.11
N PRO A 191 9.81 11.60 -6.22
CA PRO A 191 10.80 12.63 -6.56
C PRO A 191 12.16 12.04 -6.90
N GLN A 192 12.61 11.03 -6.15
CA GLN A 192 13.88 10.35 -6.38
C GLN A 192 13.87 9.57 -7.69
N ASP A 193 12.81 8.82 -7.94
CA ASP A 193 12.67 8.00 -9.13
C ASP A 193 12.55 8.87 -10.39
N LEU A 194 11.88 10.02 -10.32
CA LEU A 194 11.85 11.00 -11.39
C LEU A 194 13.26 11.57 -11.65
N SER A 195 13.99 11.93 -10.60
CA SER A 195 15.39 12.41 -10.74
C SER A 195 16.28 11.36 -11.41
N ASN A 196 16.18 10.11 -10.99
CA ASN A 196 16.92 9.00 -11.59
C ASN A 196 16.58 8.81 -13.07
N LEU A 197 15.29 8.92 -13.43
CA LEU A 197 14.86 8.86 -14.84
C LEU A 197 15.43 10.03 -15.66
N PHE A 198 15.44 11.24 -15.12
CA PHE A 198 16.03 12.39 -15.78
C PHE A 198 17.55 12.24 -15.95
N GLU A 199 18.26 11.76 -14.94
CA GLU A 199 19.69 11.51 -15.02
C GLU A 199 20.01 10.44 -16.08
N GLN A 200 19.26 9.36 -16.13
CA GLN A 200 19.52 8.23 -17.03
C GLN A 200 19.17 8.54 -18.48
N PHE A 201 18.11 9.29 -18.75
CA PHE A 201 17.58 9.46 -20.11
C PHE A 201 17.79 10.85 -20.70
N VAL A 202 18.03 11.87 -19.87
CA VAL A 202 18.12 13.28 -20.32
C VAL A 202 19.52 13.83 -20.14
N PHE A 203 20.15 13.63 -18.99
CA PHE A 203 21.47 14.18 -18.71
C PHE A 203 22.56 13.58 -19.62
N GLY A 204 23.41 14.44 -20.22
CA GLY A 204 24.56 14.02 -21.02
C GLY A 204 24.24 13.50 -22.42
N LYS A 205 22.97 13.60 -22.88
CA LYS A 205 22.57 13.19 -24.24
C LYS A 205 22.39 14.40 -25.17
N ALA A 206 22.43 14.13 -26.49
CA ALA A 206 22.19 15.17 -27.51
C ALA A 206 20.78 15.80 -27.29
N PRO A 207 20.59 17.12 -27.52
CA PRO A 207 19.35 17.82 -27.22
C PRO A 207 18.10 17.18 -27.85
N ALA A 208 18.22 16.68 -29.08
CA ALA A 208 17.10 16.03 -29.76
C ALA A 208 16.66 14.73 -29.11
N THR A 209 17.62 13.89 -28.68
CA THR A 209 17.33 12.63 -27.98
C THR A 209 16.81 12.86 -26.56
N ALA A 210 17.27 13.89 -25.86
CA ALA A 210 16.81 14.30 -24.55
C ALA A 210 15.33 14.74 -24.58
N ILE A 211 14.95 15.60 -25.53
CA ILE A 211 13.57 16.07 -25.72
C ILE A 211 12.67 14.89 -26.06
N LEU A 212 13.09 14.02 -26.95
CA LEU A 212 12.31 12.84 -27.34
C LEU A 212 12.10 11.90 -26.15
N ALA A 213 13.12 11.68 -25.31
CA ALA A 213 13.02 10.87 -24.10
C ALA A 213 12.01 11.47 -23.10
N VAL A 214 12.04 12.77 -22.86
CA VAL A 214 11.07 13.45 -21.97
C VAL A 214 9.66 13.26 -22.48
N VAL A 215 9.41 13.49 -23.79
CA VAL A 215 8.07 13.32 -24.38
C VAL A 215 7.57 11.88 -24.23
N ILE A 216 8.43 10.88 -24.47
CA ILE A 216 8.07 9.47 -24.35
C ILE A 216 7.74 9.13 -22.88
N ILE A 217 8.56 9.59 -21.91
CA ILE A 217 8.32 9.34 -20.48
C ILE A 217 6.95 9.91 -20.06
N PHE A 218 6.66 11.16 -20.41
CA PHE A 218 5.36 11.77 -20.11
C PHE A 218 4.20 11.06 -20.81
N ALA A 219 4.38 10.66 -22.07
CA ALA A 219 3.35 9.91 -22.81
C ALA A 219 3.03 8.57 -22.12
N ILE A 220 4.05 7.84 -21.66
CA ILE A 220 3.88 6.57 -20.95
C ILE A 220 3.15 6.81 -19.61
N ILE A 221 3.54 7.83 -18.83
CA ILE A 221 2.88 8.13 -17.55
C ILE A 221 1.41 8.47 -17.79
N ILE A 222 1.09 9.33 -18.76
CA ILE A 222 -0.30 9.68 -19.08
C ILE A 222 -1.08 8.45 -19.57
N ALA A 223 -0.49 7.64 -20.46
CA ALA A 223 -1.12 6.42 -20.95
C ALA A 223 -1.45 5.44 -19.80
N MET A 224 -0.53 5.25 -18.85
CA MET A 224 -0.76 4.42 -17.65
C MET A 224 -1.90 4.96 -16.79
N VAL A 225 -1.93 6.27 -16.53
CA VAL A 225 -3.01 6.90 -15.75
C VAL A 225 -4.37 6.71 -16.43
N VAL A 226 -4.44 6.98 -17.74
CA VAL A 226 -5.67 6.81 -18.53
C VAL A 226 -6.14 5.36 -18.51
N LEU A 227 -5.22 4.41 -18.69
CA LEU A 227 -5.52 2.97 -18.67
C LEU A 227 -6.08 2.53 -17.31
N VAL A 228 -5.46 2.99 -16.20
CA VAL A 228 -5.94 2.68 -14.85
C VAL A 228 -7.34 3.27 -14.61
N ILE A 229 -7.61 4.51 -15.07
CA ILE A 229 -8.93 5.13 -14.96
C ILE A 229 -9.97 4.33 -15.74
N ILE A 230 -9.67 3.96 -16.99
CA ILE A 230 -10.58 3.16 -17.83
C ILE A 230 -10.89 1.80 -17.18
N LEU A 231 -9.88 1.14 -16.60
CA LEU A 231 -10.07 -0.13 -15.89
C LEU A 231 -10.92 0.03 -14.63
N ASN A 232 -10.70 1.11 -13.87
CA ASN A 232 -11.42 1.35 -12.63
C ASN A 232 -12.89 1.74 -12.87
N ASP A 233 -13.16 2.53 -13.91
CA ASP A 233 -14.52 2.95 -14.29
C ASP A 233 -15.25 1.95 -15.18
N GLY A 234 -14.54 0.88 -15.59
CA GLY A 234 -15.08 -0.16 -16.45
C GLY A 234 -16.21 -0.95 -15.78
N VAL A 235 -17.46 -0.69 -16.14
CA VAL A 235 -18.64 -1.40 -15.63
C VAL A 235 -19.24 -2.27 -16.74
N ARG A 236 -19.27 -3.58 -16.50
CA ARG A 236 -19.99 -4.51 -17.37
C ARG A 236 -21.49 -4.45 -17.06
N LYS A 237 -22.28 -3.79 -17.89
CA LYS A 237 -23.75 -3.79 -17.78
C LYS A 237 -24.32 -5.08 -18.39
N ILE A 238 -24.88 -5.93 -17.54
CA ILE A 238 -25.62 -7.12 -17.99
C ILE A 238 -27.11 -6.75 -17.98
N PRO A 239 -27.79 -6.71 -19.12
CA PRO A 239 -29.23 -6.44 -19.15
C PRO A 239 -29.95 -7.65 -18.54
N VAL A 240 -30.60 -7.43 -17.39
CA VAL A 240 -31.43 -8.44 -16.73
C VAL A 240 -32.89 -8.01 -16.90
N GLN A 241 -33.67 -8.86 -17.57
CA GLN A 241 -35.11 -8.67 -17.65
C GLN A 241 -35.78 -9.29 -16.43
N TYR A 242 -36.28 -8.45 -15.52
CA TYR A 242 -37.09 -8.90 -14.39
C TYR A 242 -38.53 -9.07 -14.85
N ALA A 243 -39.09 -10.28 -14.81
CA ALA A 243 -40.47 -10.56 -15.22
C ALA A 243 -41.50 -9.70 -14.51
N LYS A 244 -41.29 -9.30 -13.26
CA LYS A 244 -42.21 -8.40 -12.53
C LYS A 244 -42.14 -6.93 -12.97
N LEU A 245 -40.97 -6.44 -13.42
CA LEU A 245 -40.82 -5.06 -13.88
C LEU A 245 -41.35 -4.88 -15.32
N SER A 246 -41.28 -5.95 -16.14
CA SER A 246 -41.82 -5.89 -17.51
C SER A 246 -43.33 -5.76 -17.53
N LEU A 247 -44.03 -6.30 -16.52
CA LEU A 247 -45.52 -6.24 -16.44
C LEU A 247 -46.05 -4.89 -15.96
N ILE A 248 -45.26 -4.08 -15.24
CA ILE A 248 -45.75 -2.84 -14.62
C ILE A 248 -45.22 -1.58 -15.31
N HIS A 249 -44.01 -1.56 -15.88
CA HIS A 249 -43.42 -0.30 -16.39
C HIS A 249 -42.85 -0.30 -17.80
N ILE A 250 -42.66 -1.44 -18.45
CA ILE A 250 -42.07 -1.48 -19.81
C ILE A 250 -43.14 -1.67 -20.91
N SER A 251 -44.38 -2.08 -20.55
CA SER A 251 -45.49 -2.23 -21.52
C SER A 251 -46.33 -0.98 -21.70
N GLU A 252 -46.20 0.05 -20.85
CA GLU A 252 -46.99 1.27 -20.95
C GLU A 252 -46.60 2.24 -22.09
N PRO A 253 -45.30 2.44 -22.44
CA PRO A 253 -44.99 3.35 -23.54
C PRO A 253 -45.46 2.87 -24.92
N THR A 254 -45.69 1.55 -25.07
CA THR A 254 -46.15 0.99 -26.35
C THR A 254 -47.68 1.13 -26.54
N ARG A 255 -48.46 1.28 -25.47
CA ARG A 255 -49.94 1.47 -25.56
C ARG A 255 -50.34 2.89 -25.97
N LEU A 256 -49.51 3.88 -25.66
CA LEU A 256 -49.81 5.29 -26.02
C LEU A 256 -49.53 5.64 -27.50
N ARG A 257 -48.84 4.77 -28.24
CA ARG A 257 -48.56 4.94 -29.68
C ARG A 257 -49.63 4.35 -30.62
N CYS A 258 -50.61 3.62 -30.09
CA CYS A 258 -51.66 2.98 -30.89
C CYS A 258 -53.02 3.69 -30.78
N ILE A 259 -53.06 4.88 -30.16
CA ILE A 259 -54.31 5.68 -29.99
C ILE A 259 -54.13 7.09 -30.58
N SER A 260 -53.54 7.19 -31.76
CA SER A 260 -53.61 8.41 -32.57
C SER A 260 -53.68 8.05 -34.04
#